data_53cc2b8ace3f19aa98a95527954ae866
#
_entry.id   53cc2b8ace3f19aa98a95527954ae866
#
_cell.length_a   1.000
_cell.length_b   1.000
_cell.length_c   1.000
_cell.angle_alpha   90.00
_cell.angle_beta   90.00
_cell.angle_gamma   90.00
#
_symmetry.space_group_name_H-M   'P 1'
#
loop_
_entity.id
_entity.type
_entity.pdbx_description
1 polymer ?
#
loop_
_entity_poly.entity_id
_entity_poly.type
_entity_poly.pdbx_seq_one_letter_code
_entity_poly.pdbx_strand_id
1 'polypeptide(L)'
;MTIREMRASLGNTRGEFAARYNIPFRTVQNWEAGVRNPPEYIMDLLESRVRADLVNRRTVELPKYNPQKRDLPKRRDYVGAMAWLKAVRDCLGEKIVFALDEALMCQGHFGGRSDEYLVWVYGDDAVTQYNGVVVLGNQVSHHSVRERNGLLYTDFNRTLSDALANESILDMQGITEAISKYYYRNGESFDGLAVAPEYQAKFDRLAEEAIN
;
A
#
# COMPACT_ATOMS: atom_id res chain seq x y z
N MET A 1 -17.46 16.30 0.10
CA MET A 1 -18.14 15.33 -0.84
C MET A 1 -19.40 14.80 -0.19
N THR A 2 -20.49 14.58 -0.96
CA THR A 2 -21.69 13.87 -0.46
C THR A 2 -21.42 12.35 -0.39
N ILE A 3 -22.22 11.61 0.38
CA ILE A 3 -22.13 10.13 0.44
C ILE A 3 -22.28 9.49 -0.94
N ARG A 4 -23.18 10.03 -1.78
CA ARG A 4 -23.38 9.56 -3.15
C ARG A 4 -22.15 9.80 -4.03
N GLU A 5 -21.51 10.96 -3.92
CA GLU A 5 -20.27 11.26 -4.65
C GLU A 5 -19.12 10.39 -4.20
N MET A 6 -18.96 10.19 -2.88
CA MET A 6 -17.96 9.28 -2.32
C MET A 6 -18.12 7.85 -2.87
N ARG A 7 -19.35 7.33 -2.83
CA ARG A 7 -19.66 6.00 -3.36
C ARG A 7 -19.42 5.89 -4.88
N ALA A 8 -19.88 6.89 -5.63
CA ALA A 8 -19.71 6.93 -7.09
C ALA A 8 -18.24 7.00 -7.48
N SER A 9 -17.42 7.80 -6.79
CA SER A 9 -15.98 7.90 -7.05
C SER A 9 -15.25 6.57 -6.83
N LEU A 10 -15.77 5.72 -5.94
CA LEU A 10 -15.26 4.37 -5.72
C LEU A 10 -15.85 3.32 -6.68
N GLY A 11 -16.81 3.68 -7.54
CA GLY A 11 -17.53 2.73 -8.40
C GLY A 11 -18.33 1.69 -7.62
N ASN A 12 -18.64 1.93 -6.34
CA ASN A 12 -19.33 0.98 -5.50
C ASN A 12 -20.87 1.08 -5.66
N THR A 13 -21.56 -0.05 -5.52
CA THR A 13 -22.98 -0.10 -5.18
C THR A 13 -23.18 0.37 -3.73
N ARG A 14 -24.44 0.66 -3.35
CA ARG A 14 -24.73 1.00 -1.94
C ARG A 14 -24.35 -0.10 -0.96
N GLY A 15 -24.57 -1.36 -1.36
CA GLY A 15 -24.22 -2.53 -0.54
C GLY A 15 -22.73 -2.64 -0.31
N GLU A 16 -21.94 -2.52 -1.37
CA GLU A 16 -20.47 -2.55 -1.30
C GLU A 16 -19.90 -1.40 -0.48
N PHE A 17 -20.45 -0.18 -0.65
CA PHE A 17 -20.03 0.97 0.14
C PHE A 17 -20.36 0.78 1.63
N ALA A 18 -21.56 0.29 1.93
CA ALA A 18 -21.99 -0.02 3.30
C ALA A 18 -21.07 -1.07 3.95
N ALA A 19 -20.80 -2.17 3.25
CA ALA A 19 -19.92 -3.23 3.72
C ALA A 19 -18.47 -2.72 3.91
N ARG A 20 -17.94 -1.98 2.94
CA ARG A 20 -16.57 -1.46 2.96
C ARG A 20 -16.27 -0.59 4.17
N TYR A 21 -17.21 0.26 4.58
CA TYR A 21 -17.03 1.21 5.68
C TYR A 21 -17.73 0.77 6.98
N ASN A 22 -18.19 -0.48 7.01
CA ASN A 22 -18.93 -1.05 8.16
C ASN A 22 -20.11 -0.15 8.62
N ILE A 23 -20.84 0.39 7.64
CA ILE A 23 -22.02 1.23 7.86
C ILE A 23 -23.26 0.39 7.53
N PRO A 24 -24.30 0.34 8.38
CA PRO A 24 -25.54 -0.38 8.04
C PRO A 24 -26.11 0.13 6.71
N PHE A 25 -26.48 -0.80 5.81
CA PHE A 25 -27.02 -0.47 4.48
C PHE A 25 -28.15 0.57 4.52
N ARG A 26 -29.07 0.40 5.47
CA ARG A 26 -30.20 1.33 5.67
C ARG A 26 -29.73 2.74 6.03
N THR A 27 -28.62 2.87 6.74
CA THR A 27 -28.04 4.16 7.12
C THR A 27 -27.50 4.87 5.88
N VAL A 28 -26.74 4.17 5.03
CA VAL A 28 -26.25 4.72 3.76
C VAL A 28 -27.41 5.16 2.87
N GLN A 29 -28.44 4.33 2.77
CA GLN A 29 -29.66 4.64 2.01
C GLN A 29 -30.35 5.92 2.51
N ASN A 30 -30.50 6.07 3.84
CA ASN A 30 -31.11 7.24 4.45
C ASN A 30 -30.30 8.51 4.24
N TRP A 31 -28.97 8.41 4.32
CA TRP A 31 -28.05 9.53 4.07
C TRP A 31 -28.09 9.98 2.61
N GLU A 32 -28.09 9.05 1.65
CA GLU A 32 -28.21 9.40 0.23
C GLU A 32 -29.56 9.95 -0.17
N ALA A 33 -30.63 9.55 0.53
CA ALA A 33 -32.00 10.04 0.32
C ALA A 33 -32.29 11.36 1.05
N GLY A 34 -31.35 11.85 1.89
CA GLY A 34 -31.56 13.07 2.67
C GLY A 34 -32.56 12.91 3.83
N VAL A 35 -32.97 11.68 4.15
CA VAL A 35 -33.90 11.40 5.28
C VAL A 35 -33.22 11.69 6.63
N ARG A 36 -31.91 11.49 6.70
CA ARG A 36 -31.05 11.84 7.82
C ARG A 36 -29.72 12.34 7.28
N ASN A 37 -29.11 13.30 7.95
CA ASN A 37 -27.76 13.73 7.65
C ASN A 37 -26.78 13.02 8.58
N PRO A 38 -25.65 12.53 8.07
CA PRO A 38 -24.57 12.05 8.92
C PRO A 38 -24.02 13.22 9.75
N PRO A 39 -23.56 12.97 11.00
CA PRO A 39 -22.82 13.97 11.77
C PRO A 39 -21.59 14.45 10.98
N GLU A 40 -21.23 15.73 11.15
CA GLU A 40 -20.13 16.36 10.40
C GLU A 40 -18.82 15.59 10.57
N TYR A 41 -18.47 15.21 11.80
CA TYR A 41 -17.25 14.42 12.06
C TYR A 41 -17.23 13.06 11.35
N ILE A 42 -18.40 12.44 11.14
CA ILE A 42 -18.51 11.19 10.36
C ILE A 42 -18.25 11.46 8.89
N MET A 43 -18.75 12.60 8.37
CA MET A 43 -18.50 12.99 6.98
C MET A 43 -17.01 13.21 6.74
N ASP A 44 -16.33 13.91 7.64
CA ASP A 44 -14.90 14.19 7.54
C ASP A 44 -14.06 12.91 7.60
N LEU A 45 -14.37 12.02 8.55
CA LEU A 45 -13.70 10.72 8.67
C LEU A 45 -13.92 9.86 7.42
N LEU A 46 -15.16 9.81 6.93
CA LEU A 46 -15.52 9.00 5.79
C LEU A 46 -14.90 9.56 4.50
N GLU A 47 -14.93 10.88 4.31
CA GLU A 47 -14.29 11.54 3.17
C GLU A 47 -12.77 11.31 3.18
N SER A 48 -12.13 11.45 4.33
CA SER A 48 -10.69 11.17 4.48
C SER A 48 -10.38 9.70 4.11
N ARG A 49 -11.21 8.76 4.57
CA ARG A 49 -11.04 7.34 4.25
C ARG A 49 -11.27 7.04 2.77
N VAL A 50 -12.33 7.61 2.18
CA VAL A 50 -12.63 7.46 0.74
C VAL A 50 -11.50 8.03 -0.12
N ARG A 51 -10.95 9.19 0.24
CA ARG A 51 -9.81 9.77 -0.48
C ARG A 51 -8.58 8.86 -0.41
N ALA A 52 -8.28 8.28 0.76
CA ALA A 52 -7.22 7.30 0.90
C ALA A 52 -7.45 6.06 0.03
N ASP A 53 -8.68 5.56 0.00
CA ASP A 53 -9.06 4.41 -0.82
C ASP A 53 -9.00 4.69 -2.32
N LEU A 54 -9.33 5.91 -2.76
CA LEU A 54 -9.20 6.34 -4.16
C LEU A 54 -7.74 6.43 -4.61
N VAL A 55 -6.86 6.90 -3.74
CA VAL A 55 -5.42 6.91 -4.01
C VAL A 55 -4.91 5.48 -4.18
N ASN A 56 -5.40 4.53 -3.37
CA ASN A 56 -5.03 3.12 -3.45
C ASN A 56 -5.61 2.36 -4.65
N ARG A 57 -6.65 2.91 -5.32
CA ARG A 57 -7.25 2.30 -6.53
C ARG A 57 -6.61 2.74 -7.85
N ARG A 58 -5.69 3.69 -7.84
CA ARG A 58 -4.95 4.01 -9.06
C ARG A 58 -4.15 2.78 -9.45
N THR A 59 -4.49 2.22 -10.60
CA THR A 59 -3.61 1.25 -11.27
C THR A 59 -2.29 1.97 -11.48
N VAL A 60 -1.28 1.51 -10.79
CA VAL A 60 0.06 2.10 -10.89
C VAL A 60 0.60 1.72 -12.25
N GLU A 61 0.89 2.71 -13.08
CA GLU A 61 1.61 2.47 -14.33
C GLU A 61 3.11 2.42 -14.02
N LEU A 62 3.75 1.34 -14.49
CA LEU A 62 5.20 1.20 -14.33
C LEU A 62 5.90 2.26 -15.18
N PRO A 63 6.83 3.04 -14.60
CA PRO A 63 7.52 4.09 -15.31
C PRO A 63 8.40 3.50 -16.42
N LYS A 64 8.33 4.09 -17.61
CA LYS A 64 9.28 3.80 -18.68
C LYS A 64 10.58 4.54 -18.42
N TYR A 65 11.70 3.91 -18.79
CA TYR A 65 13.00 4.57 -18.73
C TYR A 65 13.00 5.87 -19.57
N ASN A 66 13.50 6.93 -18.97
CA ASN A 66 13.64 8.23 -19.63
C ASN A 66 15.08 8.76 -19.45
N PRO A 67 15.89 8.91 -20.53
CA PRO A 67 17.26 9.35 -20.44
C PRO A 67 17.45 10.79 -19.93
N GLN A 68 16.38 11.57 -19.84
CA GLN A 68 16.40 12.93 -19.26
C GLN A 68 16.25 12.92 -17.73
N LYS A 69 15.83 11.80 -17.14
CA LYS A 69 15.74 11.63 -15.70
C LYS A 69 17.06 11.12 -15.12
N ARG A 70 17.24 11.35 -13.82
CA ARG A 70 18.38 10.81 -13.08
C ARG A 70 18.18 9.33 -12.80
N ASP A 71 19.26 8.57 -12.70
CA ASP A 71 19.19 7.19 -12.25
C ASP A 71 19.39 7.13 -10.72
N LEU A 72 18.69 6.20 -10.09
CA LEU A 72 18.91 5.86 -8.69
C LEU A 72 20.21 5.05 -8.53
N PRO A 73 20.79 5.04 -7.30
CA PRO A 73 21.89 4.15 -6.96
C PRO A 73 21.55 2.69 -7.27
N LYS A 74 22.46 1.97 -7.92
CA LYS A 74 22.22 0.56 -8.29
C LYS A 74 22.41 -0.34 -7.07
N ARG A 75 21.46 -1.24 -6.85
CA ARG A 75 21.48 -2.17 -5.71
C ARG A 75 22.79 -2.95 -5.57
N ARG A 76 23.36 -3.37 -6.71
CA ARG A 76 24.62 -4.14 -6.78
C ARG A 76 25.86 -3.40 -6.28
N ASP A 77 25.81 -2.07 -6.22
CA ASP A 77 26.96 -1.24 -5.81
C ASP A 77 27.05 -1.12 -4.25
N TYR A 78 26.13 -1.77 -3.52
CA TYR A 78 26.03 -1.66 -2.08
C TYR A 78 26.09 -3.04 -1.39
N VAL A 79 26.79 -3.09 -0.27
CA VAL A 79 26.81 -4.26 0.60
C VAL A 79 25.56 -4.23 1.49
N GLY A 80 24.57 -5.06 1.14
CA GLY A 80 23.33 -5.18 1.91
C GLY A 80 22.25 -4.17 1.51
N ALA A 81 20.98 -4.60 1.67
CA ALA A 81 19.81 -3.82 1.26
C ALA A 81 19.71 -2.48 1.98
N MET A 82 19.98 -2.46 3.28
CA MET A 82 19.83 -1.25 4.10
C MET A 82 20.79 -0.11 3.70
N ALA A 83 22.02 -0.43 3.25
CA ALA A 83 22.96 0.57 2.77
C ALA A 83 22.47 1.20 1.45
N TRP A 84 21.95 0.37 0.55
CA TRP A 84 21.36 0.82 -0.69
C TRP A 84 20.11 1.69 -0.46
N LEU A 85 19.17 1.25 0.40
CA LEU A 85 17.96 2.01 0.70
C LEU A 85 18.28 3.38 1.31
N LYS A 86 19.34 3.49 2.13
CA LYS A 86 19.81 4.80 2.62
C LYS A 86 20.26 5.70 1.48
N ALA A 87 21.05 5.19 0.55
CA ALA A 87 21.50 5.97 -0.62
C ALA A 87 20.32 6.38 -1.51
N VAL A 88 19.32 5.51 -1.69
CA VAL A 88 18.08 5.84 -2.41
C VAL A 88 17.30 6.94 -1.67
N ARG A 89 17.12 6.82 -0.36
CA ARG A 89 16.47 7.85 0.46
C ARG A 89 17.21 9.20 0.33
N ASP A 90 18.53 9.21 0.34
CA ASP A 90 19.32 10.44 0.22
C ASP A 90 19.10 11.13 -1.14
N CYS A 91 18.77 10.36 -2.20
CA CYS A 91 18.36 10.90 -3.48
C CYS A 91 16.91 11.41 -3.50
N LEU A 92 15.99 10.65 -2.91
CA LEU A 92 14.55 10.91 -2.99
C LEU A 92 14.04 11.88 -1.91
N GLY A 93 14.80 12.04 -0.81
CA GLY A 93 14.46 12.89 0.32
C GLY A 93 14.02 12.10 1.56
N GLU A 94 14.18 12.72 2.72
CA GLU A 94 13.97 12.07 4.03
C GLU A 94 12.50 11.73 4.35
N LYS A 95 11.56 12.37 3.65
CA LYS A 95 10.12 12.23 3.91
C LYS A 95 9.45 11.10 3.13
N ILE A 96 10.18 10.45 2.22
CA ILE A 96 9.62 9.31 1.50
C ILE A 96 9.36 8.15 2.47
N VAL A 97 8.31 7.40 2.19
CA VAL A 97 8.01 6.16 2.89
C VAL A 97 8.16 5.01 1.90
N PHE A 98 9.11 4.13 2.15
CA PHE A 98 9.29 2.93 1.32
C PHE A 98 8.08 2.00 1.44
N ALA A 99 7.70 1.40 0.32
CA ALA A 99 6.56 0.50 0.21
C ALA A 99 6.97 -0.84 -0.42
N LEU A 100 6.09 -1.79 -0.46
CA LEU A 100 6.25 -3.08 -1.13
C LEU A 100 7.62 -3.74 -0.85
N ASP A 101 8.41 -4.02 -1.86
CA ASP A 101 9.68 -4.74 -1.74
C ASP A 101 10.66 -4.05 -0.78
N GLU A 102 10.78 -2.73 -0.87
CA GLU A 102 11.65 -1.94 -0.01
C GLU A 102 11.16 -1.98 1.46
N ALA A 103 9.85 -1.92 1.67
CA ALA A 103 9.27 -2.06 3.00
C ALA A 103 9.52 -3.47 3.57
N LEU A 104 9.34 -4.52 2.76
CA LEU A 104 9.65 -5.89 3.16
C LEU A 104 11.13 -6.08 3.50
N MET A 105 12.05 -5.45 2.77
CA MET A 105 13.48 -5.43 3.10
C MET A 105 13.71 -4.77 4.47
N CYS A 106 13.08 -3.63 4.75
CA CYS A 106 13.19 -2.97 6.05
C CYS A 106 12.64 -3.82 7.19
N GLN A 107 11.56 -4.56 6.95
CA GLN A 107 10.92 -5.47 7.92
C GLN A 107 11.71 -6.78 8.11
N GLY A 108 12.59 -7.12 7.17
CA GLY A 108 13.34 -8.38 7.18
C GLY A 108 12.47 -9.58 6.76
N HIS A 109 11.37 -9.34 6.06
CA HIS A 109 10.50 -10.38 5.51
C HIS A 109 10.81 -10.74 4.06
N PHE A 110 11.40 -9.82 3.33
CA PHE A 110 11.67 -10.00 1.91
C PHE A 110 12.66 -11.13 1.64
N GLY A 111 12.28 -12.04 0.78
CA GLY A 111 13.10 -13.15 0.29
C GLY A 111 13.14 -13.26 -1.23
N GLY A 112 12.30 -12.49 -1.92
CA GLY A 112 12.16 -12.52 -3.38
C GLY A 112 13.22 -11.69 -4.12
N ARG A 113 13.11 -11.67 -5.43
CA ARG A 113 13.92 -10.82 -6.31
C ARG A 113 13.18 -9.50 -6.50
N SER A 114 13.69 -8.40 -5.92
CA SER A 114 13.23 -7.10 -6.37
C SER A 114 13.78 -6.85 -7.77
N ASP A 115 12.96 -6.27 -8.64
CA ASP A 115 13.46 -5.70 -9.86
C ASP A 115 14.45 -4.58 -9.50
N GLU A 116 15.73 -4.72 -9.89
CA GLU A 116 16.77 -3.73 -9.58
C GLU A 116 16.45 -2.34 -10.13
N TYR A 117 15.42 -2.22 -10.97
CA TYR A 117 15.06 -1.01 -11.67
C TYR A 117 13.87 -0.28 -11.07
N LEU A 118 13.14 -0.87 -10.13
CA LEU A 118 11.95 -0.28 -9.52
C LEU A 118 12.15 -0.07 -8.02
N VAL A 119 11.71 1.09 -7.54
CA VAL A 119 11.65 1.46 -6.12
C VAL A 119 10.26 2.00 -5.82
N TRP A 120 9.58 1.38 -4.88
CA TRP A 120 8.20 1.69 -4.54
C TRP A 120 8.13 2.60 -3.33
N VAL A 121 7.49 3.75 -3.49
CA VAL A 121 7.43 4.75 -2.41
C VAL A 121 6.06 5.43 -2.31
N TYR A 122 5.79 5.97 -1.14
CA TYR A 122 4.89 7.10 -0.93
C TYR A 122 5.73 8.37 -0.84
N GLY A 123 5.34 9.40 -1.56
CA GLY A 123 6.06 10.67 -1.62
C GLY A 123 5.40 11.65 -2.59
N ASP A 124 5.92 12.86 -2.66
CA ASP A 124 5.46 13.88 -3.59
C ASP A 124 6.00 13.66 -5.03
N ASP A 125 5.54 14.49 -5.95
CA ASP A 125 5.92 14.36 -7.36
C ASP A 125 7.41 14.65 -7.62
N ALA A 126 8.15 15.24 -6.68
CA ALA A 126 9.57 15.53 -6.84
C ALA A 126 10.41 14.25 -7.01
N VAL A 127 9.98 13.13 -6.44
CA VAL A 127 10.66 11.84 -6.59
C VAL A 127 10.60 11.30 -8.02
N THR A 128 9.64 11.75 -8.82
CA THR A 128 9.46 11.30 -10.22
C THR A 128 10.55 11.80 -11.18
N GLN A 129 11.45 12.69 -10.72
CA GLN A 129 12.65 13.08 -11.50
C GLN A 129 13.68 11.96 -11.66
N TYR A 130 13.50 10.84 -10.95
CA TYR A 130 14.36 9.67 -11.05
C TYR A 130 13.73 8.55 -11.88
N ASN A 131 14.57 7.81 -12.61
CA ASN A 131 14.15 6.58 -13.27
C ASN A 131 13.87 5.49 -12.25
N GLY A 132 12.92 4.63 -12.56
CA GLY A 132 12.60 3.44 -11.76
C GLY A 132 11.86 3.72 -10.45
N VAL A 133 11.41 4.96 -10.19
CA VAL A 133 10.58 5.26 -9.01
C VAL A 133 9.11 5.09 -9.34
N VAL A 134 8.43 4.30 -8.53
CA VAL A 134 6.98 4.08 -8.57
C VAL A 134 6.34 4.71 -7.36
N VAL A 135 5.50 5.71 -7.58
CA VAL A 135 4.78 6.41 -6.52
C VAL A 135 3.41 5.79 -6.33
N LEU A 136 3.17 5.17 -5.19
CA LEU A 136 1.87 4.59 -4.82
C LEU A 136 0.86 5.67 -4.40
N GLY A 137 1.35 6.80 -3.92
CA GLY A 137 0.55 7.95 -3.53
C GLY A 137 1.39 9.00 -2.82
N ASN A 138 0.81 10.19 -2.62
CA ASN A 138 1.52 11.31 -2.00
C ASN A 138 1.68 11.12 -0.48
N GLN A 139 0.78 10.37 0.14
CA GLN A 139 0.77 10.15 1.58
C GLN A 139 0.25 8.75 1.93
N VAL A 140 0.73 8.24 3.04
CA VAL A 140 0.23 7.04 3.71
C VAL A 140 -0.11 7.38 5.16
N SER A 141 -1.08 6.68 5.76
CA SER A 141 -1.43 6.90 7.16
C SER A 141 -0.20 6.72 8.06
N HIS A 142 0.04 7.67 8.94
CA HIS A 142 1.17 7.62 9.88
C HIS A 142 1.11 6.38 10.81
N HIS A 143 -0.09 5.84 11.08
CA HIS A 143 -0.26 4.60 11.84
C HIS A 143 0.31 3.38 11.12
N SER A 144 0.36 3.43 9.79
CA SER A 144 0.94 2.38 8.94
C SER A 144 2.40 2.62 8.59
N VAL A 145 3.04 3.64 9.17
CA VAL A 145 4.46 3.93 8.96
C VAL A 145 5.28 3.43 10.14
N ARG A 146 6.41 2.82 9.82
CA ARG A 146 7.44 2.40 10.78
C ARG A 146 8.76 3.03 10.39
N GLU A 147 9.67 3.07 11.34
CA GLU A 147 11.02 3.58 11.15
C GLU A 147 12.06 2.55 11.58
N ARG A 148 13.11 2.42 10.79
CA ARG A 148 14.29 1.63 11.14
C ARG A 148 15.55 2.27 10.56
N ASN A 149 16.49 2.63 11.41
CA ASN A 149 17.77 3.22 10.99
C ASN A 149 17.64 4.48 10.12
N GLY A 150 16.63 5.31 10.37
CA GLY A 150 16.33 6.53 9.62
C GLY A 150 15.60 6.29 8.30
N LEU A 151 15.10 5.08 8.04
CA LEU A 151 14.27 4.76 6.88
C LEU A 151 12.82 4.64 7.32
N LEU A 152 11.94 5.41 6.69
CA LEU A 152 10.49 5.28 6.85
C LEU A 152 9.96 4.24 5.87
N TYR A 153 9.10 3.35 6.33
CA TYR A 153 8.52 2.29 5.50
C TYR A 153 7.12 1.90 5.99
N THR A 154 6.32 1.32 5.11
CA THR A 154 5.00 0.81 5.47
C THR A 154 5.10 -0.40 6.38
N ASP A 155 4.17 -0.55 7.34
CA ASP A 155 4.06 -1.78 8.13
C ASP A 155 3.58 -2.95 7.26
N PHE A 156 3.61 -4.17 7.82
CA PHE A 156 3.32 -5.37 7.04
C PHE A 156 1.88 -5.40 6.51
N ASN A 157 0.90 -4.99 7.31
CA ASN A 157 -0.50 -4.94 6.89
C ASN A 157 -0.72 -3.97 5.73
N ARG A 158 -0.07 -2.80 5.78
CA ARG A 158 -0.13 -1.84 4.67
C ARG A 158 0.60 -2.36 3.45
N THR A 159 1.79 -2.91 3.62
CA THR A 159 2.58 -3.51 2.53
C THR A 159 1.80 -4.61 1.83
N LEU A 160 1.15 -5.49 2.60
CA LEU A 160 0.32 -6.57 2.07
C LEU A 160 -0.90 -6.03 1.31
N SER A 161 -1.58 -5.02 1.84
CA SER A 161 -2.71 -4.37 1.16
C SER A 161 -2.30 -3.73 -0.16
N ASP A 162 -1.14 -3.06 -0.19
CA ASP A 162 -0.59 -2.46 -1.40
C ASP A 162 -0.21 -3.54 -2.44
N ALA A 163 0.34 -4.67 -2.00
CA ALA A 163 0.70 -5.79 -2.87
C ALA A 163 -0.55 -6.42 -3.51
N LEU A 164 -1.58 -6.71 -2.72
CA LEU A 164 -2.83 -7.27 -3.21
C LEU A 164 -3.58 -6.34 -4.17
N ALA A 165 -3.45 -5.02 -3.97
CA ALA A 165 -3.99 -4.02 -4.88
C ALA A 165 -3.24 -3.98 -6.23
N ASN A 166 -1.96 -4.37 -6.26
CA ASN A 166 -1.06 -4.29 -7.41
C ASN A 166 -0.58 -5.66 -7.89
N GLU A 167 -1.29 -6.73 -7.57
CA GLU A 167 -0.95 -8.13 -7.87
C GLU A 167 -0.51 -8.36 -9.32
N SER A 168 -1.13 -7.67 -10.29
CA SER A 168 -0.86 -7.85 -11.72
C SER A 168 0.53 -7.36 -12.19
N ILE A 169 1.23 -6.59 -11.37
CA ILE A 169 2.51 -5.97 -11.73
C ILE A 169 3.63 -6.30 -10.74
N LEU A 170 3.37 -7.17 -9.78
CA LEU A 170 4.33 -7.57 -8.75
C LEU A 170 4.73 -9.04 -8.89
N ASP A 171 5.92 -9.36 -8.44
CA ASP A 171 6.32 -10.74 -8.18
C ASP A 171 5.66 -11.24 -6.90
N MET A 172 4.53 -11.92 -7.05
CA MET A 172 3.76 -12.42 -5.91
C MET A 172 4.46 -13.54 -5.15
N GLN A 173 5.48 -14.18 -5.72
CA GLN A 173 6.28 -15.18 -5.00
C GLN A 173 6.98 -14.54 -3.79
N GLY A 174 7.56 -13.34 -3.96
CA GLY A 174 8.19 -12.60 -2.85
C GLY A 174 7.19 -12.24 -1.75
N ILE A 175 5.95 -11.92 -2.12
CA ILE A 175 4.86 -11.66 -1.16
C ILE A 175 4.45 -12.93 -0.42
N THR A 176 4.30 -14.06 -1.13
CA THR A 176 3.99 -15.36 -0.52
C THR A 176 5.09 -15.79 0.47
N GLU A 177 6.36 -15.63 0.10
CA GLU A 177 7.49 -15.88 1.01
C GLU A 177 7.46 -14.97 2.25
N ALA A 178 7.07 -13.70 2.09
CA ALA A 178 6.96 -12.77 3.22
C ALA A 178 5.80 -13.17 4.16
N ILE A 179 4.68 -13.62 3.62
CA ILE A 179 3.54 -14.16 4.39
C ILE A 179 3.96 -15.41 5.15
N SER A 180 4.68 -16.34 4.50
CA SER A 180 5.23 -17.54 5.12
C SER A 180 6.16 -17.21 6.29
N LYS A 181 7.09 -16.28 6.08
CA LYS A 181 7.99 -15.82 7.16
C LYS A 181 7.23 -15.17 8.33
N TYR A 182 6.19 -14.40 8.04
CA TYR A 182 5.34 -13.85 9.08
C TYR A 182 4.69 -14.95 9.90
N TYR A 183 4.06 -15.92 9.24
CA TYR A 183 3.37 -17.05 9.86
C TYR A 183 4.28 -17.81 10.84
N TYR A 184 5.44 -18.26 10.37
CA TYR A 184 6.36 -19.02 11.23
C TYR A 184 6.99 -18.18 12.36
N ARG A 185 7.24 -16.88 12.14
CA ARG A 185 7.75 -15.98 13.20
C ARG A 185 6.69 -15.65 14.25
N ASN A 186 5.42 -15.74 13.88
CA ASN A 186 4.27 -15.43 14.74
C ASN A 186 3.66 -16.71 15.37
N GLY A 187 4.46 -17.76 15.53
CA GLY A 187 4.03 -19.00 16.18
C GLY A 187 3.02 -19.81 15.37
N GLU A 188 3.22 -19.87 14.05
CA GLU A 188 2.33 -20.55 13.09
C GLU A 188 0.91 -19.96 13.09
N SER A 189 0.82 -18.62 13.16
CA SER A 189 -0.44 -17.89 13.17
C SER A 189 -0.39 -16.69 12.23
N PHE A 190 -1.54 -16.37 11.63
CA PHE A 190 -1.79 -15.13 10.90
C PHE A 190 -2.39 -14.03 11.78
N ASP A 191 -2.42 -14.22 13.10
CA ASP A 191 -2.93 -13.21 14.04
C ASP A 191 -2.20 -11.88 13.87
N GLY A 192 -2.99 -10.79 13.84
CA GLY A 192 -2.47 -9.45 13.61
C GLY A 192 -2.36 -9.05 12.13
N LEU A 193 -2.54 -9.99 11.18
CA LEU A 193 -2.71 -9.62 9.78
C LEU A 193 -4.16 -9.16 9.52
N ALA A 194 -4.25 -8.05 8.82
CA ALA A 194 -5.53 -7.49 8.41
C ALA A 194 -5.40 -6.93 7.00
N VAL A 195 -6.26 -7.41 6.12
CA VAL A 195 -6.41 -6.88 4.76
C VAL A 195 -7.80 -6.30 4.59
N ALA A 196 -7.96 -5.40 3.61
CA ALA A 196 -9.28 -4.88 3.31
C ALA A 196 -10.20 -6.02 2.80
N PRO A 197 -11.52 -5.98 3.10
CA PRO A 197 -12.45 -7.06 2.75
C PRO A 197 -12.43 -7.46 1.27
N GLU A 198 -12.19 -6.50 0.38
CA GLU A 198 -12.07 -6.75 -1.06
C GLU A 198 -10.84 -7.60 -1.45
N TYR A 199 -9.84 -7.69 -0.59
CA TYR A 199 -8.64 -8.49 -0.82
C TYR A 199 -8.62 -9.80 -0.02
N GLN A 200 -9.63 -10.07 0.81
CA GLN A 200 -9.62 -11.23 1.70
C GLN A 200 -9.45 -12.56 0.91
N ALA A 201 -10.21 -12.76 -0.16
CA ALA A 201 -10.11 -13.98 -0.96
C ALA A 201 -8.73 -14.15 -1.64
N LYS A 202 -8.08 -13.04 -2.01
CA LYS A 202 -6.71 -13.08 -2.55
C LYS A 202 -5.71 -13.42 -1.46
N PHE A 203 -5.88 -12.84 -0.29
CA PHE A 203 -5.03 -13.13 0.86
C PHE A 203 -5.13 -14.59 1.28
N ASP A 204 -6.35 -15.13 1.40
CA ASP A 204 -6.60 -16.52 1.80
C ASP A 204 -5.87 -17.50 0.87
N ARG A 205 -5.92 -17.26 -0.45
CA ARG A 205 -5.18 -18.07 -1.44
C ARG A 205 -3.66 -18.01 -1.21
N LEU A 206 -3.10 -16.80 -1.05
CA LEU A 206 -1.65 -16.65 -0.81
C LEU A 206 -1.24 -17.22 0.55
N ALA A 207 -2.10 -17.14 1.55
CA ALA A 207 -1.85 -17.72 2.86
C ALA A 207 -1.80 -19.25 2.80
N GLU A 208 -2.71 -19.88 2.04
CA GLU A 208 -2.67 -21.33 1.77
C GLU A 208 -1.39 -21.75 1.02
N GLU A 209 -0.99 -20.99 0.00
CA GLU A 209 0.26 -21.22 -0.73
C GLU A 209 1.52 -21.05 0.16
N ALA A 210 1.46 -20.13 1.12
CA ALA A 210 2.58 -19.77 1.98
C ALA A 210 2.93 -20.84 3.03
N ILE A 211 1.96 -21.72 3.38
CA ILE A 211 2.12 -22.73 4.44
C ILE A 211 2.19 -24.17 3.91
N ASN A 212 1.98 -24.38 2.60
CA ASN A 212 2.12 -25.67 1.92
C ASN A 212 3.48 -25.81 1.24
#